data_817fe61fff2dbe1dcd333f857e83efee
#
_entry.id   817fe61fff2dbe1dcd333f857e83efee
#
_cell.length_a   1.000
_cell.length_b   1.000
_cell.length_c   1.000
_cell.angle_alpha   90.00
_cell.angle_beta   90.00
_cell.angle_gamma   90.00
#
_symmetry.space_group_name_H-M   'P 1'
#
loop_
_entity.id
_entity.type
_entity.pdbx_description
1 polymer ?
#
loop_
_entity_poly.entity_id
_entity_poly.type
_entity_poly.pdbx_seq_one_letter_code
_entity_poly.pdbx_strand_id
1 'polypeptide(L)'
;MRMEMIRLEHVTKSFGRYKALDDVSIVVEEGEFLTVIGRSGCGKTTMLRMINGLQKPDSGKVYAAGEDVGEADLIRLRRKIGYVIQNKGLFPHMTVEKNIIYVPVISGQKDKRQNRKLAEELIGLVGLEREMLDRYPEELSGGQQQRVGIARALASRPKLL
;
A
#
# COMPACT_ATOMS: atom_id res chain seq x y z
N MET A 1 -16.94 -16.96 10.42
CA MET A 1 -15.94 -17.07 9.33
C MET A 1 -15.17 -15.78 9.29
N ARG A 2 -13.85 -15.84 9.27
CA ARG A 2 -13.03 -14.64 9.02
C ARG A 2 -13.14 -14.25 7.56
N MET A 3 -13.02 -12.97 7.25
CA MET A 3 -13.11 -12.47 5.87
C MET A 3 -11.77 -12.67 5.17
N GLU A 4 -11.80 -13.23 3.96
CA GLU A 4 -10.61 -13.30 3.12
C GLU A 4 -10.22 -11.91 2.64
N MET A 5 -9.05 -11.45 3.02
CA MET A 5 -8.52 -10.13 2.64
C MET A 5 -7.71 -10.17 1.36
N ILE A 6 -6.99 -11.27 1.13
CA ILE A 6 -6.28 -11.55 -0.11
C ILE A 6 -6.56 -13.00 -0.48
N ARG A 7 -6.86 -13.24 -1.77
CA ARG A 7 -6.91 -14.58 -2.33
C ARG A 7 -6.32 -14.57 -3.73
N LEU A 8 -5.33 -15.42 -3.94
CA LEU A 8 -4.78 -15.76 -5.25
C LEU A 8 -5.24 -17.16 -5.59
N GLU A 9 -5.76 -17.36 -6.80
CA GLU A 9 -6.22 -18.66 -7.30
C GLU A 9 -5.47 -19.00 -8.59
N HIS A 10 -4.57 -20.00 -8.50
CA HIS A 10 -3.81 -20.52 -9.63
C HIS A 10 -3.12 -19.42 -10.47
N VAL A 11 -2.53 -18.44 -9.78
CA VAL A 11 -1.97 -17.25 -10.41
C VAL A 11 -0.62 -17.55 -11.05
N THR A 12 -0.53 -17.32 -12.37
CA THR A 12 0.72 -17.39 -13.13
C THR A 12 1.06 -16.03 -13.71
N LYS A 13 2.34 -15.66 -13.68
CA LYS A 13 2.89 -14.47 -14.34
C LYS A 13 4.26 -14.72 -14.91
N SER A 14 4.41 -14.44 -16.19
CA SER A 14 5.67 -14.57 -16.92
C SER A 14 6.13 -13.22 -17.50
N PHE A 15 7.42 -13.07 -17.64
CA PHE A 15 8.08 -11.99 -18.34
C PHE A 15 9.04 -12.61 -19.37
N GLY A 16 8.58 -12.70 -20.61
CA GLY A 16 9.26 -13.48 -21.64
C GLY A 16 9.38 -14.95 -21.24
N ARG A 17 10.61 -15.46 -21.13
CA ARG A 17 10.85 -16.86 -20.70
C ARG A 17 10.89 -17.06 -19.18
N TYR A 18 10.86 -15.98 -18.41
CA TYR A 18 10.96 -16.06 -16.96
C TYR A 18 9.58 -16.08 -16.31
N LYS A 19 9.25 -17.15 -15.60
CA LYS A 19 8.05 -17.25 -14.76
C LYS A 19 8.33 -16.61 -13.40
N ALA A 20 7.72 -15.47 -13.15
CA ALA A 20 7.83 -14.76 -11.86
C ALA A 20 6.89 -15.37 -10.80
N LEU A 21 5.73 -15.84 -11.23
CA LEU A 21 4.80 -16.65 -10.43
C LEU A 21 4.36 -17.84 -11.30
N ASP A 22 4.30 -19.03 -10.72
CA ASP A 22 3.92 -20.25 -11.40
C ASP A 22 2.90 -21.01 -10.55
N ASP A 23 1.63 -20.94 -10.94
CA ASP A 23 0.49 -21.61 -10.28
C ASP A 23 0.38 -21.34 -8.78
N VAL A 24 0.48 -20.07 -8.38
CA VAL A 24 0.48 -19.66 -6.97
C VAL A 24 -0.94 -19.51 -6.47
N SER A 25 -1.27 -20.22 -5.38
CA SER A 25 -2.53 -20.08 -4.64
C SER A 25 -2.24 -19.74 -3.17
N ILE A 26 -2.81 -18.65 -2.67
CA ILE A 26 -2.63 -18.14 -1.32
C ILE A 26 -3.94 -17.54 -0.83
N VAL A 27 -4.27 -17.75 0.44
CA VAL A 27 -5.36 -17.05 1.14
C VAL A 27 -4.76 -16.34 2.35
N VAL A 28 -5.18 -15.11 2.58
CA VAL A 28 -4.83 -14.32 3.79
C VAL A 28 -6.13 -13.79 4.38
N GLU A 29 -6.38 -14.12 5.63
CA GLU A 29 -7.58 -13.73 6.35
C GLU A 29 -7.42 -12.38 7.08
N GLU A 30 -8.52 -11.79 7.50
CA GLU A 30 -8.53 -10.56 8.29
C GLU A 30 -7.75 -10.76 9.61
N GLY A 31 -6.85 -9.82 9.91
CA GLY A 31 -5.99 -9.85 11.09
C GLY A 31 -4.74 -10.69 10.95
N GLU A 32 -4.50 -11.32 9.80
CA GLU A 32 -3.26 -12.04 9.55
C GLU A 32 -2.13 -11.11 9.10
N PHE A 33 -0.91 -11.49 9.45
CA PHE A 33 0.32 -10.88 8.99
C PHE A 33 1.09 -11.87 8.13
N LEU A 34 1.10 -11.64 6.81
CA LEU A 34 1.82 -12.49 5.86
C LEU A 34 3.19 -11.89 5.54
N THR A 35 4.24 -12.69 5.71
CA THR A 35 5.61 -12.36 5.26
C THR A 35 6.00 -13.19 4.06
N VAL A 36 6.39 -12.54 2.96
CA VAL A 36 6.90 -13.20 1.75
C VAL A 36 8.40 -13.05 1.68
N ILE A 37 9.12 -14.17 1.84
CA ILE A 37 10.59 -14.22 1.86
C ILE A 37 11.10 -14.89 0.59
N GLY A 38 12.22 -14.42 0.07
CA GLY A 38 12.87 -15.00 -1.11
C GLY A 38 13.95 -14.10 -1.69
N ARG A 39 14.75 -14.64 -2.60
CA ARG A 39 15.83 -13.90 -3.28
C ARG A 39 15.30 -12.72 -4.09
N SER A 40 16.19 -11.76 -4.40
CA SER A 40 15.83 -10.68 -5.34
C SER A 40 15.38 -11.28 -6.68
N GLY A 41 14.32 -10.72 -7.25
CA GLY A 41 13.76 -11.19 -8.52
C GLY A 41 12.75 -12.34 -8.42
N CYS A 42 12.58 -13.05 -7.29
CA CYS A 42 11.72 -14.24 -7.19
C CYS A 42 10.18 -13.96 -7.22
N GLY A 43 9.73 -12.79 -7.68
CA GLY A 43 8.30 -12.53 -7.90
C GLY A 43 7.56 -11.83 -6.75
N LYS A 44 8.17 -11.55 -5.58
CA LYS A 44 7.50 -10.89 -4.43
C LYS A 44 6.81 -9.58 -4.81
N THR A 45 7.54 -8.68 -5.45
CA THR A 45 7.01 -7.38 -5.90
C THR A 45 5.93 -7.55 -6.98
N THR A 46 6.07 -8.55 -7.84
CA THR A 46 5.08 -8.90 -8.86
C THR A 46 3.77 -9.30 -8.22
N MET A 47 3.81 -10.18 -7.20
CA MET A 47 2.64 -10.59 -6.45
C MET A 47 1.95 -9.40 -5.77
N LEU A 48 2.71 -8.56 -5.05
CA LEU A 48 2.17 -7.35 -4.40
C LEU A 48 1.52 -6.38 -5.40
N ARG A 49 2.13 -6.22 -6.59
CA ARG A 49 1.57 -5.39 -7.66
C ARG A 49 0.28 -5.94 -8.25
N MET A 50 0.08 -7.24 -8.21
CA MET A 50 -1.18 -7.85 -8.64
C MET A 50 -2.29 -7.63 -7.63
N ILE A 51 -2.00 -7.75 -6.33
CA ILE A 51 -2.97 -7.54 -5.25
C ILE A 51 -3.58 -6.12 -5.30
N ASN A 52 -2.80 -5.11 -5.69
CA ASN A 52 -3.30 -3.74 -5.84
C ASN A 52 -3.65 -3.36 -7.30
N GLY A 53 -3.72 -4.34 -8.21
CA GLY A 53 -4.11 -4.14 -9.61
C GLY A 53 -3.12 -3.31 -10.44
N LEU A 54 -1.87 -3.14 -9.99
CA LEU A 54 -0.82 -2.50 -10.79
C LEU A 54 -0.28 -3.42 -11.88
N GLN A 55 -0.52 -4.71 -11.77
CA GLN A 55 -0.15 -5.73 -12.73
C GLN A 55 -1.24 -6.79 -12.86
N LYS A 56 -1.50 -7.24 -14.09
CA LYS A 56 -2.46 -8.32 -14.34
C LYS A 56 -1.73 -9.66 -14.39
N PRO A 57 -2.32 -10.75 -13.85
CA PRO A 57 -1.84 -12.10 -14.05
C PRO A 57 -2.00 -12.50 -15.54
N ASP A 58 -1.24 -13.51 -15.97
CA ASP A 58 -1.42 -14.13 -17.29
C ASP A 58 -2.51 -15.20 -17.23
N SER A 59 -2.65 -15.89 -16.06
CA SER A 59 -3.75 -16.79 -15.75
C SER A 59 -4.03 -16.78 -14.25
N GLY A 60 -5.19 -17.34 -13.86
CA GLY A 60 -5.69 -17.34 -12.50
C GLY A 60 -6.43 -16.05 -12.14
N LYS A 61 -6.81 -15.93 -10.86
CA LYS A 61 -7.57 -14.79 -10.33
C LYS A 61 -6.94 -14.25 -9.06
N VAL A 62 -7.10 -12.94 -8.87
CA VAL A 62 -6.63 -12.23 -7.69
C VAL A 62 -7.78 -11.47 -7.07
N TYR A 63 -8.01 -11.69 -5.77
CA TYR A 63 -9.00 -10.97 -4.99
C TYR A 63 -8.29 -10.17 -3.89
N ALA A 64 -8.74 -8.94 -3.67
CA ALA A 64 -8.23 -8.07 -2.62
C ALA A 64 -9.37 -7.30 -1.96
N ALA A 65 -9.39 -7.26 -0.64
CA ALA A 65 -10.43 -6.60 0.16
C ALA A 65 -11.87 -7.04 -0.22
N GLY A 66 -12.05 -8.32 -0.63
CA GLY A 66 -13.31 -8.91 -1.03
C GLY A 66 -13.75 -8.64 -2.48
N GLU A 67 -12.91 -8.01 -3.31
CA GLU A 67 -13.23 -7.69 -4.71
C GLU A 67 -12.30 -8.44 -5.68
N ASP A 68 -12.83 -8.91 -6.81
CA ASP A 68 -12.00 -9.44 -7.92
C ASP A 68 -11.23 -8.27 -8.55
N VAL A 69 -9.90 -8.29 -8.44
CA VAL A 69 -9.02 -7.21 -8.93
C VAL A 69 -9.11 -7.04 -10.44
N GLY A 70 -9.43 -8.11 -11.17
CA GLY A 70 -9.59 -8.08 -12.63
C GLY A 70 -10.81 -7.30 -13.11
N GLU A 71 -11.87 -7.23 -12.28
CA GLU A 71 -13.16 -6.61 -12.58
C GLU A 71 -13.41 -5.31 -11.79
N ALA A 72 -12.63 -5.06 -10.74
CA ALA A 72 -12.84 -3.93 -9.82
C ALA A 72 -12.52 -2.58 -10.46
N ASP A 73 -13.21 -1.54 -9.97
CA ASP A 73 -12.73 -0.15 -10.13
C ASP A 73 -11.40 0.02 -9.36
N LEU A 74 -10.30 -0.03 -10.08
CA LEU A 74 -8.95 0.01 -9.51
C LEU A 74 -8.66 1.30 -8.74
N ILE A 75 -9.31 2.42 -9.06
CA ILE A 75 -9.14 3.67 -8.31
C ILE A 75 -9.77 3.51 -6.93
N ARG A 76 -10.99 2.99 -6.89
CA ARG A 76 -11.72 2.73 -5.64
C ARG A 76 -11.03 1.65 -4.80
N LEU A 77 -10.60 0.56 -5.43
CA LEU A 77 -9.89 -0.53 -4.75
C LEU A 77 -8.60 -0.04 -4.08
N ARG A 78 -7.74 0.68 -4.82
CA ARG A 78 -6.46 1.19 -4.29
C ARG A 78 -6.62 2.18 -3.13
N ARG A 79 -7.73 2.91 -3.05
CA ARG A 79 -8.03 3.77 -1.90
C ARG A 79 -8.35 3.00 -0.63
N LYS A 80 -8.75 1.73 -0.75
CA LYS A 80 -9.03 0.82 0.38
C LYS A 80 -7.79 0.03 0.83
N ILE A 81 -6.71 0.04 0.03
CA ILE A 81 -5.47 -0.67 0.28
C ILE A 81 -4.39 0.34 0.65
N GLY A 82 -3.75 0.16 1.80
CA GLY A 82 -2.54 0.89 2.14
C GLY A 82 -1.35 0.26 1.41
N TYR A 83 -0.64 1.06 0.61
CA TYR A 83 0.49 0.57 -0.14
C TYR A 83 1.75 1.36 0.16
N VAL A 84 2.75 0.70 0.73
CA VAL A 84 4.06 1.29 1.04
C VAL A 84 5.05 0.91 -0.05
N ILE A 85 5.64 1.91 -0.70
CA ILE A 85 6.62 1.71 -1.77
C ILE A 85 8.02 1.61 -1.16
N GLN A 86 8.82 0.67 -1.64
CA GLN A 86 10.16 0.37 -1.12
C GLN A 86 11.14 1.55 -1.19
N ASN A 87 11.06 2.44 -2.18
CA ASN A 87 11.97 3.56 -2.38
C ASN A 87 11.23 4.89 -2.41
N LYS A 88 11.63 5.84 -1.54
CA LYS A 88 11.32 7.29 -1.57
C LYS A 88 10.02 7.68 -2.29
N GLY A 89 8.92 6.99 -2.03
CA GLY A 89 7.64 7.23 -2.69
C GLY A 89 6.91 8.49 -2.21
N LEU A 90 7.57 9.40 -1.48
CA LEU A 90 6.99 10.67 -1.06
C LEU A 90 7.02 11.69 -2.20
N PHE A 91 6.03 12.57 -2.22
CA PHE A 91 5.98 13.69 -3.14
C PHE A 91 6.98 14.77 -2.67
N PRO A 92 8.09 15.05 -3.40
CA PRO A 92 9.16 15.92 -2.92
C PRO A 92 8.73 17.39 -2.79
N HIS A 93 7.72 17.81 -3.54
CA HIS A 93 7.17 19.16 -3.53
C HIS A 93 6.07 19.39 -2.48
N MET A 94 5.81 18.39 -1.66
CA MET A 94 4.81 18.44 -0.58
C MET A 94 5.49 18.26 0.78
N THR A 95 4.98 18.97 1.80
CA THR A 95 5.41 18.73 3.18
C THR A 95 5.06 17.32 3.64
N VAL A 96 5.63 16.88 4.75
CA VAL A 96 5.30 15.61 5.40
C VAL A 96 3.81 15.52 5.70
N GLU A 97 3.22 16.57 6.28
CA GLU A 97 1.77 16.61 6.50
C GLU A 97 0.98 16.33 5.22
N LYS A 98 1.25 17.08 4.15
CA LYS A 98 0.56 16.93 2.88
C LYS A 98 0.76 15.54 2.25
N ASN A 99 1.94 14.95 2.43
CA ASN A 99 2.18 13.57 2.02
C ASN A 99 1.29 12.58 2.78
N ILE A 100 1.20 12.70 4.12
CA ILE A 100 0.39 11.80 4.96
C ILE A 100 -1.09 11.89 4.57
N ILE A 101 -1.65 13.11 4.49
CA ILE A 101 -3.09 13.32 4.26
C ILE A 101 -3.47 13.27 2.78
N TYR A 102 -2.55 12.97 1.87
CA TYR A 102 -2.81 13.03 0.43
C TYR A 102 -4.03 12.21 0.00
N VAL A 103 -4.10 10.95 0.42
CA VAL A 103 -5.21 10.05 0.03
C VAL A 103 -6.55 10.49 0.63
N PRO A 104 -6.68 10.82 1.93
CA PRO A 104 -7.89 11.44 2.48
C PRO A 104 -8.37 12.66 1.69
N VAL A 105 -7.46 13.58 1.36
CA VAL A 105 -7.81 14.83 0.64
C VAL A 105 -8.35 14.55 -0.76
N ILE A 106 -7.70 13.71 -1.57
CA ILE A 106 -8.20 13.35 -2.91
C ILE A 106 -9.47 12.49 -2.86
N SER A 107 -9.77 11.92 -1.69
CA SER A 107 -11.00 11.15 -1.44
C SER A 107 -12.15 12.03 -0.92
N GLY A 108 -11.94 13.34 -0.81
CA GLY A 108 -13.00 14.31 -0.46
C GLY A 108 -12.95 14.87 0.95
N GLN A 109 -11.94 14.52 1.78
CA GLN A 109 -11.75 15.09 3.12
C GLN A 109 -11.25 16.54 3.00
N LYS A 110 -12.14 17.52 3.23
CA LYS A 110 -11.83 18.95 3.06
C LYS A 110 -11.49 19.67 4.36
N ASP A 111 -11.84 19.10 5.51
CA ASP A 111 -11.60 19.72 6.82
C ASP A 111 -10.10 19.76 7.16
N LYS A 112 -9.54 20.97 7.12
CA LYS A 112 -8.12 21.17 7.41
C LYS A 112 -7.74 20.83 8.85
N ARG A 113 -8.63 21.05 9.84
CA ARG A 113 -8.35 20.75 11.25
C ARG A 113 -8.32 19.24 11.47
N GLN A 114 -9.26 18.51 10.88
CA GLN A 114 -9.29 17.05 10.95
C GLN A 114 -8.07 16.45 10.25
N ASN A 115 -7.69 16.98 9.09
CA ASN A 115 -6.51 16.55 8.35
C ASN A 115 -5.21 16.75 9.15
N ARG A 116 -5.04 17.94 9.78
CA ARG A 116 -3.87 18.20 10.65
C ARG A 116 -3.84 17.24 11.83
N LYS A 117 -4.97 17.06 12.52
CA LYS A 117 -5.06 16.12 13.66
C LYS A 117 -4.72 14.69 13.23
N LEU A 118 -5.22 14.23 12.10
CA LEU A 118 -4.88 12.91 11.54
C LEU A 118 -3.39 12.78 11.25
N ALA A 119 -2.77 13.81 10.66
CA ALA A 119 -1.33 13.81 10.39
C ALA A 119 -0.51 13.74 11.69
N GLU A 120 -0.92 14.48 12.73
CA GLU A 120 -0.28 14.47 14.05
C GLU A 120 -0.39 13.11 14.74
N GLU A 121 -1.55 12.48 14.67
CA GLU A 121 -1.77 11.11 15.18
C GLU A 121 -0.87 10.10 14.47
N LEU A 122 -0.86 10.13 13.14
CA LEU A 122 -0.12 9.16 12.34
C LEU A 122 1.39 9.35 12.38
N ILE A 123 1.89 10.60 12.46
CA ILE A 123 3.34 10.83 12.60
C ILE A 123 3.85 10.33 13.94
N GLY A 124 3.08 10.52 15.01
CA GLY A 124 3.37 9.95 16.33
C GLY A 124 3.33 8.41 16.32
N LEU A 125 2.34 7.80 15.66
CA LEU A 125 2.22 6.34 15.54
C LEU A 125 3.47 5.70 14.92
N VAL A 126 4.11 6.38 13.96
CA VAL A 126 5.34 5.87 13.32
C VAL A 126 6.62 6.32 14.06
N GLY A 127 6.50 6.87 15.28
CA GLY A 127 7.63 7.27 16.13
C GLY A 127 8.43 8.44 15.55
N LEU A 128 7.75 9.42 14.94
CA LEU A 128 8.33 10.67 14.48
C LEU A 128 7.75 11.87 15.26
N GLU A 129 8.54 12.93 15.38
CA GLU A 129 8.16 14.15 16.07
C GLU A 129 7.19 15.00 15.23
N ARG A 130 6.27 15.67 15.92
CA ARG A 130 5.21 16.48 15.31
C ARG A 130 5.77 17.64 14.46
N GLU A 131 6.90 18.20 14.88
CA GLU A 131 7.61 19.28 14.20
C GLU A 131 8.07 18.89 12.79
N MET A 132 8.17 17.59 12.50
CA MET A 132 8.53 17.09 11.18
C MET A 132 7.39 17.26 10.15
N LEU A 133 6.16 17.50 10.56
CA LEU A 133 5.01 17.66 9.67
C LEU A 133 5.18 18.80 8.68
N ASP A 134 5.88 19.85 9.06
CA ASP A 134 6.07 21.04 8.26
C ASP A 134 7.33 20.97 7.36
N ARG A 135 8.16 19.92 7.52
CA ARG A 135 9.36 19.66 6.71
C ARG A 135 9.01 19.07 5.35
N TYR A 136 9.97 19.18 4.43
CA TYR A 136 9.93 18.49 3.13
C TYR A 136 10.69 17.16 3.20
N PRO A 137 10.40 16.21 2.28
CA PRO A 137 11.06 14.90 2.26
C PRO A 137 12.59 14.96 2.20
N GLU A 138 13.17 15.95 1.52
CA GLU A 138 14.62 16.13 1.42
C GLU A 138 15.31 16.45 2.74
N GLU A 139 14.57 16.98 3.71
CA GLU A 139 15.06 17.31 5.06
C GLU A 139 15.03 16.11 6.01
N LEU A 140 14.56 14.95 5.53
CA LEU A 140 14.40 13.72 6.30
C LEU A 140 15.44 12.68 5.89
N SER A 141 15.90 11.89 6.87
CA SER A 141 16.68 10.68 6.61
C SER A 141 15.85 9.64 5.83
N GLY A 142 16.50 8.70 5.15
CA GLY A 142 15.80 7.64 4.40
C GLY A 142 14.85 6.82 5.27
N GLY A 143 15.22 6.51 6.51
CA GLY A 143 14.37 5.80 7.46
C GLY A 143 13.15 6.63 7.91
N GLN A 144 13.32 7.96 8.09
CA GLN A 144 12.22 8.86 8.39
C GLN A 144 11.25 8.96 7.21
N GLN A 145 11.76 9.08 5.98
CA GLN A 145 10.94 9.08 4.76
C GLN A 145 10.11 7.79 4.63
N GLN A 146 10.71 6.64 4.95
CA GLN A 146 10.00 5.37 4.93
C GLN A 146 8.87 5.33 5.96
N ARG A 147 9.11 5.81 7.19
CA ARG A 147 8.09 5.92 8.24
C ARG A 147 6.95 6.87 7.85
N VAL A 148 7.25 7.99 7.21
CA VAL A 148 6.22 8.88 6.62
C VAL A 148 5.42 8.16 5.54
N GLY A 149 6.06 7.33 4.71
CA GLY A 149 5.39 6.49 3.72
C GLY A 149 4.39 5.51 4.35
N ILE A 150 4.74 4.92 5.50
CA ILE A 150 3.84 4.08 6.28
C ILE A 150 2.67 4.90 6.83
N ALA A 151 2.94 6.06 7.44
CA ALA A 151 1.89 6.96 7.94
C ALA A 151 0.90 7.35 6.84
N ARG A 152 1.39 7.68 5.64
CA ARG A 152 0.55 7.95 4.47
C ARG A 152 -0.32 6.76 4.07
N ALA A 153 0.23 5.56 4.09
CA ALA A 153 -0.52 4.35 3.74
C ALA A 153 -1.65 4.06 4.76
N LEU A 154 -1.45 4.40 6.03
CA LEU A 154 -2.44 4.26 7.10
C LEU A 154 -3.53 5.34 7.10
N ALA A 155 -3.30 6.48 6.43
CA ALA A 155 -4.17 7.65 6.53
C ALA A 155 -5.61 7.42 6.03
N SER A 156 -5.82 6.50 5.09
CA SER A 156 -7.15 6.09 4.62
C SER A 156 -7.82 5.04 5.51
N ARG A 157 -7.19 4.66 6.64
CA ARG A 157 -7.63 3.56 7.52
C ARG A 157 -7.92 2.27 6.73
N PRO A 158 -6.95 1.79 5.95
CA PRO A 158 -7.16 0.65 5.08
C PRO A 158 -7.38 -0.63 5.91
N LYS A 159 -8.18 -1.55 5.35
CA LYS A 159 -8.34 -2.90 5.93
C LYS A 159 -7.18 -3.84 5.55
N LEU A 160 -6.46 -3.52 4.48
CA LEU A 160 -5.30 -4.24 3.96
C LEU A 160 -4.12 -3.26 3.82
N LEU A 161 -2.97 -3.58 4.42
CA LEU A 161 -1.72 -2.81 4.33
C LEU A 161 -0.64 -3.67 3.68
#